data_4cf1005658516fe696edad3260f373d1
#
_entry.id   4cf1005658516fe696edad3260f373d1
#
_cell.length_a   1.000
_cell.length_b   1.000
_cell.length_c   1.000
_cell.angle_alpha   90.00
_cell.angle_beta   90.00
_cell.angle_gamma   90.00
#
_symmetry.space_group_name_H-M   'P 1'
#
loop_
_entity.id
_entity.type
_entity.pdbx_description
1 polymer ?
#
loop_
_entity_poly.entity_id
_entity_poly.type
_entity_poly.pdbx_seq_one_letter_code
_entity_poly.pdbx_strand_id
1 'polypeptide(L)'
;GGENNVRLAFFGNQTITVNGVSFTMVAVEGGTFNMGAQSTDPSGTNYDSDADESEEKPVHSVTLSDYYIGETEVTQELWEAVMGSNPSYFKGSRRPVEQVSWYACQEFIRKLNALTGQSFRLPTEAEWEYTARGGNSSRGYKYSGSNTIGDVAWYSGNSESQTHNVGSKSSNELGLYDMSGNVYEWCS
;
A
#
# COMPACT_ATOMS: atom_id res chain seq x y z
N GLY A 1 -23.67 30.10 -24.88
CA GLY A 1 -23.48 29.94 -23.46
C GLY A 1 -22.44 28.85 -23.27
N GLY A 2 -21.15 29.21 -23.03
CA GLY A 2 -20.12 28.25 -22.74
C GLY A 2 -20.28 27.78 -21.30
N GLU A 3 -20.48 26.50 -21.09
CA GLU A 3 -20.38 25.89 -19.79
C GLU A 3 -18.89 25.88 -19.41
N ASN A 4 -18.52 26.78 -18.51
CA ASN A 4 -17.23 26.73 -17.85
C ASN A 4 -17.24 25.55 -16.87
N ASN A 5 -16.91 24.38 -17.35
CA ASN A 5 -16.59 23.23 -16.50
C ASN A 5 -15.25 23.50 -15.80
N VAL A 6 -15.31 24.16 -14.65
CA VAL A 6 -14.17 24.23 -13.74
C VAL A 6 -14.02 22.86 -13.10
N ARG A 7 -13.23 22.00 -13.70
CA ARG A 7 -12.74 20.80 -13.03
C ARG A 7 -11.68 21.24 -12.04
N LEU A 8 -12.04 21.32 -10.78
CA LEU A 8 -11.05 21.44 -9.72
C LEU A 8 -10.33 20.08 -9.62
N ALA A 9 -9.24 19.96 -10.36
CA ALA A 9 -8.38 18.81 -10.31
C ALA A 9 -7.50 18.88 -9.05
N PHE A 10 -8.07 18.67 -7.86
CA PHE A 10 -7.30 18.41 -6.65
C PHE A 10 -7.09 16.90 -6.47
N PHE A 11 -6.64 16.23 -7.53
CA PHE A 11 -6.28 14.84 -7.48
C PHE A 11 -4.76 14.70 -7.61
N GLY A 12 -4.07 15.13 -6.57
CA GLY A 12 -2.62 15.01 -6.43
C GLY A 12 -2.25 14.43 -5.08
N ASN A 13 -1.00 13.99 -4.96
CA ASN A 13 -0.47 13.48 -3.70
C ASN A 13 -0.55 14.57 -2.61
N GLN A 14 -0.79 14.15 -1.37
CA GLN A 14 -0.88 15.01 -0.21
C GLN A 14 0.19 14.67 0.82
N THR A 15 0.87 15.68 1.35
CA THR A 15 1.76 15.53 2.50
C THR A 15 1.03 16.01 3.75
N ILE A 16 1.02 15.16 4.78
CA ILE A 16 0.33 15.40 6.05
C ILE A 16 1.38 15.35 7.16
N THR A 17 1.30 16.31 8.10
CA THR A 17 2.23 16.38 9.23
C THR A 17 1.47 16.24 10.54
N VAL A 18 1.92 15.35 11.40
CA VAL A 18 1.34 15.08 12.72
C VAL A 18 2.47 15.06 13.76
N ASN A 19 2.38 15.95 14.75
CA ASN A 19 3.37 16.05 15.83
C ASN A 19 4.82 16.06 15.29
N GLY A 20 5.06 16.81 14.23
CA GLY A 20 6.37 16.98 13.61
C GLY A 20 6.81 15.87 12.67
N VAL A 21 6.00 14.83 12.46
CA VAL A 21 6.27 13.72 11.54
C VAL A 21 5.41 13.85 10.30
N SER A 22 6.03 13.84 9.13
CA SER A 22 5.34 13.95 7.84
C SER A 22 5.24 12.60 7.13
N PHE A 23 4.14 12.40 6.43
CA PHE A 23 3.94 11.25 5.54
C PHE A 23 3.15 11.68 4.30
N THR A 24 3.25 10.90 3.24
CA THR A 24 2.61 11.21 1.96
C THR A 24 1.50 10.21 1.65
N MET A 25 0.34 10.73 1.27
CA MET A 25 -0.78 9.97 0.70
C MET A 25 -0.75 10.14 -0.81
N VAL A 26 -0.67 9.02 -1.52
CA VAL A 26 -0.64 8.98 -2.98
C VAL A 26 -2.08 8.91 -3.51
N ALA A 27 -2.41 9.80 -4.43
CA ALA A 27 -3.68 9.79 -5.14
C ALA A 27 -3.71 8.64 -6.16
N VAL A 28 -4.72 7.80 -6.08
CA VAL A 28 -4.92 6.66 -6.99
C VAL A 28 -6.20 6.84 -7.77
N GLU A 29 -6.08 6.94 -9.09
CA GLU A 29 -7.23 6.95 -9.97
C GLU A 29 -7.87 5.57 -10.00
N GLY A 30 -9.17 5.50 -9.76
CA GLY A 30 -9.94 4.27 -9.78
C GLY A 30 -10.06 3.69 -11.18
N GLY A 31 -10.51 2.47 -11.27
CA GLY A 31 -10.70 1.76 -12.52
C GLY A 31 -11.19 0.35 -12.29
N THR A 32 -11.25 -0.42 -13.37
CA THR A 32 -11.65 -1.82 -13.34
C THR A 32 -10.44 -2.70 -13.58
N PHE A 33 -10.26 -3.72 -12.76
CA PHE A 33 -9.17 -4.69 -12.88
C PHE A 33 -9.64 -6.10 -12.55
N ASN A 34 -8.85 -7.09 -12.95
CA ASN A 34 -9.06 -8.48 -12.59
C ASN A 34 -8.31 -8.78 -11.29
N MET A 35 -9.06 -8.93 -10.21
CA MET A 35 -8.53 -9.28 -8.90
C MET A 35 -8.38 -10.78 -8.76
N GLY A 36 -7.32 -11.21 -8.07
CA GLY A 36 -6.99 -12.60 -7.82
C GLY A 36 -5.86 -13.10 -8.70
N ALA A 37 -5.48 -14.36 -8.50
CA ALA A 37 -4.42 -15.03 -9.23
C ALA A 37 -4.95 -16.28 -9.93
N GLN A 38 -4.32 -16.65 -11.06
CA GLN A 38 -4.62 -17.88 -11.78
C GLN A 38 -3.36 -18.75 -11.95
N SER A 39 -3.52 -20.07 -11.92
CA SER A 39 -2.43 -21.01 -12.07
C SER A 39 -2.45 -21.81 -13.39
N THR A 40 -3.44 -21.53 -14.27
CA THR A 40 -3.72 -22.39 -15.44
C THR A 40 -3.28 -21.83 -16.78
N ASP A 41 -3.09 -20.52 -16.90
CA ASP A 41 -2.62 -19.88 -18.14
C ASP A 41 -1.31 -19.14 -17.91
N PRO A 42 -0.15 -19.72 -18.25
CA PRO A 42 1.16 -19.08 -18.05
C PRO A 42 1.34 -17.75 -18.79
N SER A 43 0.51 -17.46 -19.79
CA SER A 43 0.55 -16.19 -20.53
C SER A 43 -0.37 -15.12 -19.95
N GLY A 44 -1.21 -15.45 -19.00
CA GLY A 44 -2.15 -14.53 -18.36
C GLY A 44 -1.46 -13.55 -17.42
N THR A 45 -1.97 -12.33 -17.36
CA THR A 45 -1.40 -11.25 -16.52
C THR A 45 -1.48 -11.54 -15.01
N ASN A 46 -2.40 -12.41 -14.62
CA ASN A 46 -2.61 -12.83 -13.22
C ASN A 46 -2.04 -14.24 -12.94
N TYR A 47 -1.17 -14.74 -13.81
CA TYR A 47 -0.62 -16.08 -13.63
C TYR A 47 0.31 -16.14 -12.42
N ASP A 48 0.02 -17.06 -11.54
CA ASP A 48 0.87 -17.48 -10.44
C ASP A 48 0.72 -18.99 -10.25
N SER A 49 1.77 -19.74 -10.52
CA SER A 49 1.77 -21.20 -10.39
C SER A 49 1.50 -21.68 -8.97
N ASP A 50 1.81 -20.85 -7.99
CA ASP A 50 1.74 -21.17 -6.56
C ASP A 50 0.47 -20.62 -5.90
N ALA A 51 -0.44 -20.01 -6.69
CA ALA A 51 -1.67 -19.42 -6.18
C ALA A 51 -2.57 -20.44 -5.45
N ASP A 52 -3.04 -20.05 -4.27
CA ASP A 52 -4.00 -20.84 -3.50
C ASP A 52 -5.39 -20.77 -4.14
N GLU A 53 -5.96 -21.95 -4.44
CA GLU A 53 -7.28 -22.04 -5.07
C GLU A 53 -8.42 -21.53 -4.20
N SER A 54 -8.27 -21.55 -2.88
CA SER A 54 -9.31 -21.19 -1.95
C SER A 54 -9.36 -19.70 -1.61
N GLU A 55 -8.20 -19.01 -1.65
CA GLU A 55 -8.08 -17.62 -1.21
C GLU A 55 -7.85 -16.64 -2.37
N GLU A 56 -7.10 -17.06 -3.39
CA GLU A 56 -6.66 -16.17 -4.48
C GLU A 56 -7.46 -16.34 -5.78
N LYS A 57 -8.35 -17.31 -5.83
CA LYS A 57 -9.21 -17.63 -6.97
C LYS A 57 -10.69 -17.64 -6.59
N PRO A 58 -11.59 -17.48 -7.53
CA PRO A 58 -11.36 -17.21 -8.95
C PRO A 58 -10.91 -15.76 -9.21
N VAL A 59 -10.22 -15.55 -10.33
CA VAL A 59 -9.99 -14.21 -10.86
C VAL A 59 -11.35 -13.60 -11.24
N HIS A 60 -11.62 -12.38 -10.77
CA HIS A 60 -12.88 -11.68 -11.00
C HIS A 60 -12.66 -10.18 -11.21
N SER A 61 -13.58 -9.56 -11.93
CA SER A 61 -13.52 -8.13 -12.22
C SER A 61 -14.01 -7.31 -11.03
N VAL A 62 -13.24 -6.29 -10.65
CA VAL A 62 -13.57 -5.34 -9.60
C VAL A 62 -13.42 -3.93 -10.12
N THR A 63 -14.39 -3.05 -9.83
CA THR A 63 -14.35 -1.62 -10.14
C THR A 63 -14.18 -0.81 -8.86
N LEU A 64 -13.19 0.06 -8.84
CA LEU A 64 -12.88 0.94 -7.71
C LEU A 64 -13.07 2.41 -8.13
N SER A 65 -13.58 3.23 -7.21
CA SER A 65 -13.52 4.69 -7.33
C SER A 65 -12.15 5.20 -6.86
N ASP A 66 -11.88 6.49 -7.14
CA ASP A 66 -10.63 7.15 -6.73
C ASP A 66 -10.45 7.12 -5.21
N TYR A 67 -9.21 7.00 -4.76
CA TYR A 67 -8.85 6.98 -3.34
C TYR A 67 -7.40 7.43 -3.12
N TYR A 68 -7.04 7.61 -1.86
CA TYR A 68 -5.66 7.84 -1.43
C TYR A 68 -5.13 6.63 -0.67
N ILE A 69 -3.85 6.36 -0.82
CA ILE A 69 -3.15 5.31 -0.07
C ILE A 69 -1.77 5.82 0.37
N GLY A 70 -1.28 5.36 1.51
CA GLY A 70 0.04 5.71 1.99
C GLY A 70 1.13 5.34 0.98
N GLU A 71 2.07 6.25 0.73
CA GLU A 71 3.22 6.02 -0.16
C GLU A 71 4.06 4.84 0.30
N THR A 72 4.18 4.69 1.62
CA THR A 72 4.89 3.60 2.29
C THR A 72 4.00 3.00 3.38
N GLU A 73 4.46 1.90 3.96
CA GLU A 73 3.93 1.42 5.23
C GLU A 73 4.05 2.52 6.31
N VAL A 74 3.19 2.47 7.33
CA VAL A 74 3.30 3.37 8.49
C VAL A 74 4.66 3.15 9.16
N THR A 75 5.41 4.23 9.31
CA THR A 75 6.71 4.19 9.97
C THR A 75 6.58 4.14 11.48
N GLN A 76 7.63 3.67 12.16
CA GLN A 76 7.68 3.67 13.62
C GLN A 76 7.60 5.09 14.18
N GLU A 77 8.25 6.08 13.55
CA GLU A 77 8.17 7.48 13.99
C GLU A 77 6.76 8.05 13.89
N LEU A 78 6.01 7.74 12.83
CA LEU A 78 4.62 8.16 12.71
C LEU A 78 3.73 7.48 13.75
N TRP A 79 3.89 6.17 13.93
CA TRP A 79 3.15 5.43 14.95
C TRP A 79 3.37 6.01 16.35
N GLU A 80 4.62 6.25 16.72
CA GLU A 80 4.96 6.82 18.03
C GLU A 80 4.45 8.25 18.21
N ALA A 81 4.48 9.07 17.14
CA ALA A 81 3.93 10.43 17.16
C ALA A 81 2.42 10.44 17.46
N VAL A 82 1.69 9.43 17.05
CA VAL A 82 0.23 9.29 17.24
C VAL A 82 -0.10 8.53 18.52
N MET A 83 0.59 7.43 18.80
CA MET A 83 0.26 6.49 19.89
C MET A 83 1.06 6.72 21.18
N GLY A 84 2.19 7.41 21.09
CA GLY A 84 3.06 7.69 22.24
C GLY A 84 4.01 6.54 22.63
N SER A 85 3.98 5.43 21.90
CA SER A 85 4.86 4.28 22.13
C SER A 85 5.15 3.54 20.82
N ASN A 86 6.19 2.71 20.80
CA ASN A 86 6.59 1.93 19.65
C ASN A 86 6.79 0.46 20.03
N PRO A 87 5.84 -0.42 19.66
CA PRO A 87 5.90 -1.84 20.02
C PRO A 87 6.84 -2.67 19.16
N SER A 88 7.41 -2.10 18.09
CA SER A 88 8.19 -2.84 17.10
C SER A 88 9.40 -3.53 17.69
N TYR A 89 9.70 -4.72 17.18
CA TYR A 89 10.88 -5.49 17.58
C TYR A 89 12.16 -4.91 16.96
N PHE A 90 12.14 -4.69 15.64
CA PHE A 90 13.28 -4.11 14.91
C PHE A 90 13.19 -2.58 14.93
N LYS A 91 13.79 -1.95 15.94
CA LYS A 91 13.70 -0.50 16.16
C LYS A 91 14.41 0.31 15.07
N GLY A 92 13.74 1.36 14.61
CA GLY A 92 14.26 2.34 13.65
C GLY A 92 13.14 3.29 13.22
N SER A 93 13.39 4.60 13.26
CA SER A 93 12.37 5.63 13.00
C SER A 93 11.74 5.49 11.60
N ARG A 94 12.54 5.11 10.61
CA ARG A 94 12.09 4.94 9.21
C ARG A 94 11.77 3.49 8.85
N ARG A 95 11.84 2.57 9.78
CA ARG A 95 11.37 1.20 9.57
C ARG A 95 9.85 1.15 9.70
N PRO A 96 9.20 0.19 9.05
CA PRO A 96 7.76 0.01 9.24
C PRO A 96 7.48 -0.41 10.68
N VAL A 97 6.35 0.07 11.23
CA VAL A 97 5.86 -0.43 12.52
C VAL A 97 5.43 -1.88 12.35
N GLU A 98 5.81 -2.73 13.31
CA GLU A 98 5.38 -4.13 13.36
C GLU A 98 5.01 -4.52 14.79
N GLN A 99 4.59 -5.75 15.03
CA GLN A 99 4.07 -6.21 16.32
C GLN A 99 2.80 -5.44 16.73
N VAL A 100 1.94 -5.17 15.75
CA VAL A 100 0.68 -4.45 15.96
C VAL A 100 -0.49 -5.32 15.54
N SER A 101 -1.53 -5.37 16.39
CA SER A 101 -2.77 -6.06 16.08
C SER A 101 -3.66 -5.23 15.15
N TRP A 102 -4.65 -5.87 14.54
CA TRP A 102 -5.67 -5.15 13.77
C TRP A 102 -6.39 -4.10 14.65
N TYR A 103 -6.69 -4.42 15.90
CA TYR A 103 -7.31 -3.47 16.83
C TYR A 103 -6.41 -2.28 17.16
N ALA A 104 -5.10 -2.50 17.31
CA ALA A 104 -4.13 -1.43 17.50
C ALA A 104 -4.07 -0.52 16.27
N CYS A 105 -4.15 -1.07 15.06
CA CYS A 105 -4.22 -0.29 13.82
C CYS A 105 -5.50 0.56 13.75
N GLN A 106 -6.65 0.03 14.16
CA GLN A 106 -7.89 0.80 14.21
C GLN A 106 -7.82 1.94 15.24
N GLU A 107 -7.21 1.72 16.40
CA GLU A 107 -6.99 2.77 17.39
C GLU A 107 -6.03 3.85 16.88
N PHE A 108 -4.96 3.45 16.20
CA PHE A 108 -4.04 4.37 15.52
C PHE A 108 -4.79 5.27 14.54
N ILE A 109 -5.63 4.68 13.70
CA ILE A 109 -6.43 5.42 12.69
C ILE A 109 -7.40 6.37 13.39
N ARG A 110 -8.07 5.94 14.45
CA ARG A 110 -8.97 6.79 15.22
C ARG A 110 -8.24 8.03 15.77
N LYS A 111 -7.08 7.83 16.37
CA LYS A 111 -6.26 8.94 16.91
C LYS A 111 -5.70 9.84 15.81
N LEU A 112 -5.24 9.25 14.71
CA LEU A 112 -4.74 10.00 13.56
C LEU A 112 -5.84 10.90 12.97
N ASN A 113 -7.04 10.39 12.82
CA ASN A 113 -8.21 11.16 12.35
C ASN A 113 -8.54 12.31 13.29
N ALA A 114 -8.50 12.07 14.60
CA ALA A 114 -8.73 13.12 15.60
C ALA A 114 -7.67 14.23 15.53
N LEU A 115 -6.41 13.88 15.30
CA LEU A 115 -5.30 14.84 15.23
C LEU A 115 -5.27 15.62 13.90
N THR A 116 -5.73 15.03 12.81
CA THR A 116 -5.61 15.62 11.47
C THR A 116 -6.93 16.20 10.93
N GLY A 117 -8.07 15.81 11.49
CA GLY A 117 -9.38 16.13 10.95
C GLY A 117 -9.71 15.39 9.64
N GLN A 118 -8.93 14.39 9.29
CA GLN A 118 -9.11 13.55 8.10
C GLN A 118 -9.96 12.31 8.42
N SER A 119 -10.27 11.54 7.39
CA SER A 119 -11.04 10.29 7.49
C SER A 119 -10.23 9.12 6.94
N PHE A 120 -9.08 8.86 7.54
CA PHE A 120 -8.25 7.70 7.20
C PHE A 120 -8.96 6.40 7.57
N ARG A 121 -8.67 5.37 6.82
CA ARG A 121 -9.13 4.00 7.05
C ARG A 121 -8.08 3.02 6.53
N LEU A 122 -8.21 1.76 6.90
CA LEU A 122 -7.43 0.71 6.24
C LEU A 122 -7.89 0.57 4.78
N PRO A 123 -6.99 0.26 3.84
CA PRO A 123 -7.39 -0.07 2.49
C PRO A 123 -8.21 -1.36 2.47
N THR A 124 -9.08 -1.51 1.49
CA THR A 124 -9.67 -2.80 1.19
C THR A 124 -8.63 -3.71 0.51
N GLU A 125 -8.84 -5.01 0.53
CA GLU A 125 -7.97 -5.94 -0.20
C GLU A 125 -7.92 -5.62 -1.70
N ALA A 126 -9.05 -5.24 -2.30
CA ALA A 126 -9.14 -4.85 -3.69
C ALA A 126 -8.34 -3.58 -3.98
N GLU A 127 -8.43 -2.56 -3.13
CA GLU A 127 -7.64 -1.33 -3.25
C GLU A 127 -6.15 -1.62 -3.13
N TRP A 128 -5.78 -2.46 -2.17
CA TRP A 128 -4.38 -2.84 -1.97
C TRP A 128 -3.82 -3.58 -3.19
N GLU A 129 -4.52 -4.60 -3.70
CA GLU A 129 -4.08 -5.36 -4.88
C GLU A 129 -4.02 -4.49 -6.14
N TYR A 130 -5.04 -3.67 -6.38
CA TYR A 130 -5.07 -2.73 -7.52
C TYR A 130 -3.87 -1.79 -7.49
N THR A 131 -3.57 -1.23 -6.33
CA THR A 131 -2.43 -0.34 -6.14
C THR A 131 -1.10 -1.07 -6.31
N ALA A 132 -0.96 -2.27 -5.76
CA ALA A 132 0.24 -3.09 -5.89
C ALA A 132 0.53 -3.47 -7.33
N ARG A 133 -0.50 -3.68 -8.16
CA ARG A 133 -0.38 -3.96 -9.59
C ARG A 133 -0.12 -2.73 -10.46
N GLY A 134 -0.11 -1.52 -9.88
CA GLY A 134 0.15 -0.26 -10.59
C GLY A 134 -1.09 0.46 -11.11
N GLY A 135 -2.30 0.03 -10.72
CA GLY A 135 -3.56 0.66 -11.12
C GLY A 135 -3.69 0.80 -12.64
N ASN A 136 -4.17 1.96 -13.09
CA ASN A 136 -4.29 2.26 -14.53
C ASN A 136 -2.94 2.42 -15.25
N SER A 137 -1.83 2.53 -14.50
CA SER A 137 -0.47 2.61 -15.05
C SER A 137 0.26 1.27 -15.02
N SER A 138 -0.44 0.18 -14.71
CA SER A 138 0.14 -1.17 -14.61
C SER A 138 0.89 -1.57 -15.88
N ARG A 139 2.08 -2.13 -15.70
CA ARG A 139 2.91 -2.71 -16.77
C ARG A 139 2.91 -4.23 -16.74
N GLY A 140 2.06 -4.84 -15.91
CA GLY A 140 1.92 -6.30 -15.81
C GLY A 140 3.12 -7.00 -15.17
N TYR A 141 3.87 -6.33 -14.30
CA TYR A 141 4.99 -6.94 -13.60
C TYR A 141 4.55 -8.07 -12.66
N LYS A 142 5.42 -9.06 -12.49
CA LYS A 142 5.18 -10.17 -11.56
C LYS A 142 5.09 -9.68 -10.10
N TYR A 143 5.96 -8.72 -9.72
CA TYR A 143 5.96 -8.06 -8.43
C TYR A 143 5.54 -6.59 -8.59
N SER A 144 5.22 -5.94 -7.49
CA SER A 144 4.84 -4.53 -7.53
C SER A 144 6.03 -3.67 -7.95
N GLY A 145 6.07 -3.31 -9.23
CA GLY A 145 7.05 -2.42 -9.84
C GLY A 145 8.20 -3.10 -10.60
N SER A 146 8.33 -4.43 -10.56
CA SER A 146 9.38 -5.16 -11.29
C SER A 146 9.07 -6.64 -11.47
N ASN A 147 9.71 -7.26 -12.46
CA ASN A 147 9.74 -8.72 -12.60
C ASN A 147 10.84 -9.37 -11.73
N THR A 148 11.67 -8.58 -11.07
CA THR A 148 12.74 -9.03 -10.17
C THR A 148 12.44 -8.56 -8.75
N ILE A 149 12.13 -9.51 -7.86
CA ILE A 149 11.68 -9.21 -6.49
C ILE A 149 12.72 -8.37 -5.71
N GLY A 150 14.00 -8.61 -5.89
CA GLY A 150 15.07 -7.89 -5.19
C GLY A 150 15.13 -6.40 -5.49
N ASP A 151 14.55 -5.94 -6.61
CA ASP A 151 14.51 -4.52 -6.98
C ASP A 151 13.49 -3.72 -6.15
N VAL A 152 12.43 -4.38 -5.69
CA VAL A 152 11.24 -3.73 -5.14
C VAL A 152 10.88 -4.17 -3.74
N ALA A 153 11.48 -5.24 -3.22
CA ALA A 153 11.07 -5.85 -1.96
C ALA A 153 12.22 -6.30 -1.07
N TRP A 154 11.97 -6.21 0.24
CA TRP A 154 12.70 -6.92 1.28
C TRP A 154 11.96 -8.21 1.59
N TYR A 155 12.61 -9.36 1.42
CA TYR A 155 12.02 -10.69 1.62
C TYR A 155 13.06 -11.64 2.24
N SER A 156 12.69 -12.86 2.51
CA SER A 156 13.57 -13.83 3.21
C SER A 156 14.94 -14.04 2.53
N GLY A 157 15.02 -13.88 1.20
CA GLY A 157 16.27 -14.06 0.44
C GLY A 157 17.26 -12.90 0.55
N ASN A 158 16.83 -11.69 0.96
CA ASN A 158 17.70 -10.50 1.00
C ASN A 158 17.58 -9.66 2.27
N SER A 159 16.62 -9.95 3.16
CA SER A 159 16.31 -9.11 4.33
C SER A 159 17.21 -9.32 5.53
N GLU A 160 18.02 -10.37 5.55
CA GLU A 160 18.83 -10.75 6.71
C GLU A 160 17.97 -10.97 7.97
N SER A 161 16.75 -11.48 7.80
CA SER A 161 15.76 -11.74 8.86
C SER A 161 15.39 -10.54 9.70
N GLN A 162 15.37 -9.34 9.11
CA GLN A 162 14.96 -8.10 9.75
C GLN A 162 14.15 -7.21 8.80
N THR A 163 13.44 -6.22 9.35
CA THR A 163 12.83 -5.16 8.57
C THR A 163 13.88 -4.14 8.12
N HIS A 164 13.56 -3.37 7.10
CA HIS A 164 14.41 -2.31 6.57
C HIS A 164 13.62 -1.01 6.45
N ASN A 165 14.33 0.12 6.30
CA ASN A 165 13.68 1.40 6.14
C ASN A 165 12.68 1.38 4.99
N VAL A 166 11.51 1.98 5.21
CA VAL A 166 10.50 2.13 4.17
C VAL A 166 11.06 2.95 3.00
N GLY A 167 10.60 2.65 1.78
CA GLY A 167 11.03 3.36 0.58
C GLY A 167 12.49 3.17 0.19
N SER A 168 13.18 2.16 0.72
CA SER A 168 14.60 1.92 0.40
C SER A 168 14.82 1.05 -0.84
N LYS A 169 13.78 0.46 -1.39
CA LYS A 169 13.76 -0.22 -2.69
C LYS A 169 13.00 0.62 -3.71
N SER A 170 13.00 0.22 -4.98
CA SER A 170 12.31 0.95 -6.04
C SER A 170 10.79 0.94 -5.85
N SER A 171 10.14 2.04 -6.21
CA SER A 171 8.68 2.15 -6.20
C SER A 171 8.05 1.39 -7.36
N ASN A 172 6.73 1.19 -7.28
CA ASN A 172 5.94 0.71 -8.40
C ASN A 172 5.55 1.85 -9.35
N GLU A 173 4.72 1.55 -10.35
CA GLU A 173 4.29 2.47 -11.40
C GLU A 173 3.51 3.69 -10.86
N LEU A 174 2.92 3.58 -9.67
CA LEU A 174 2.19 4.66 -8.99
C LEU A 174 3.03 5.44 -7.97
N GLY A 175 4.30 5.07 -7.81
CA GLY A 175 5.18 5.70 -6.81
C GLY A 175 5.03 5.15 -5.40
N LEU A 176 4.54 3.92 -5.26
CA LEU A 176 4.35 3.24 -3.97
C LEU A 176 5.47 2.25 -3.71
N TYR A 177 5.87 2.13 -2.46
CA TYR A 177 6.99 1.33 -2.00
C TYR A 177 6.54 0.13 -1.17
N ASP A 178 7.37 -0.91 -1.14
CA ASP A 178 7.23 -2.06 -0.24
C ASP A 178 5.89 -2.82 -0.36
N MET A 179 5.28 -2.78 -1.56
CA MET A 179 4.01 -3.47 -1.82
C MET A 179 4.17 -4.98 -2.04
N SER A 180 5.40 -5.48 -2.12
CA SER A 180 5.70 -6.91 -2.32
C SER A 180 6.51 -7.53 -1.17
N GLY A 181 6.75 -6.80 -0.08
CA GLY A 181 7.55 -7.32 1.04
C GLY A 181 7.68 -6.33 2.20
N ASN A 182 8.72 -6.52 2.98
CA ASN A 182 9.09 -5.89 4.25
C ASN A 182 8.26 -6.41 5.43
N VAL A 183 6.99 -6.05 5.57
CA VAL A 183 6.07 -6.59 6.58
C VAL A 183 4.69 -6.89 5.97
N TYR A 184 3.92 -7.77 6.61
CA TYR A 184 2.52 -7.97 6.27
C TYR A 184 1.70 -6.74 6.62
N GLU A 185 0.75 -6.39 5.74
CA GLU A 185 -0.10 -5.22 5.91
C GLU A 185 -1.55 -5.64 6.19
N TRP A 186 -2.18 -4.95 7.16
CA TRP A 186 -3.58 -5.16 7.48
C TRP A 186 -4.48 -4.48 6.45
N CYS A 187 -5.57 -5.15 6.09
CA CYS A 187 -6.65 -4.61 5.25
C CYS A 187 -7.98 -4.66 5.99
N SER A 188 -8.90 -3.85 5.56
CA SER A 188 -10.28 -3.85 6.09
C SER A 188 -11.13 -4.93 5.43
#